data_3a40ec8b5f04e39182b301eb76f137e1
#
_entry.id   3a40ec8b5f04e39182b301eb76f137e1
#
_cell.length_a   1.000
_cell.length_b   1.000
_cell.length_c   1.000
_cell.angle_alpha   90.00
_cell.angle_beta   90.00
_cell.angle_gamma   90.00
#
_symmetry.space_group_name_H-M   'P 1'
#
loop_
_entity.id
_entity.type
_entity.pdbx_description
1 polymer ?
#
loop_
_entity_poly.entity_id
_entity_poly.type
_entity_poly.pdbx_seq_one_letter_code
_entity_poly.pdbx_strand_id
1 'polypeptide(L)'
;MESSPRRYCQGDYRGLVELGLLSGDVDELIESGAYTDFYMHRAGHWLGLDVHDVGEYRIDGKWRPLEPGMALTIEPGIYVAIDNMNVDEKWRGIGVRIEDDVVVTESGCDVLTAGVPKLADEIEALMAAA
;
A
#
# COMPACT_ATOMS: atom_id res chain seq x y z
N MET A 1 9.04 9.67 16.93
CA MET A 1 8.57 8.30 16.61
C MET A 1 9.21 7.91 15.29
N GLU A 2 10.17 7.02 15.31
CA GLU A 2 10.75 6.48 14.09
C GLU A 2 9.68 5.67 13.35
N SER A 3 9.19 6.20 12.24
CA SER A 3 8.35 5.44 11.30
C SER A 3 9.26 4.48 10.54
N SER A 4 9.60 3.36 11.17
CA SER A 4 10.32 2.30 10.48
C SER A 4 9.43 1.76 9.37
N PRO A 5 9.95 1.60 8.12
CA PRO A 5 9.24 0.89 7.04
C PRO A 5 8.68 -0.47 7.47
N ARG A 6 9.26 -1.08 8.49
CA ARG A 6 8.85 -2.36 9.09
C ARG A 6 7.39 -2.39 9.56
N ARG A 7 6.79 -1.27 10.04
CA ARG A 7 5.41 -1.28 10.54
C ARG A 7 4.35 -1.32 9.45
N TYR A 8 4.59 -0.71 8.30
CA TYR A 8 3.66 -0.74 7.17
C TYR A 8 3.57 -2.15 6.57
N CYS A 9 4.71 -2.83 6.45
CA CYS A 9 4.77 -4.16 5.86
C CYS A 9 4.16 -5.27 6.75
N GLN A 10 4.10 -5.12 8.08
CA GLN A 10 3.65 -6.21 8.96
C GLN A 10 2.21 -6.67 8.72
N GLY A 11 1.29 -5.76 8.39
CA GLY A 11 -0.10 -6.10 8.06
C GLY A 11 -0.20 -6.91 6.78
N ASP A 12 0.51 -6.48 5.76
CA ASP A 12 0.49 -7.11 4.44
C ASP A 12 1.12 -8.51 4.48
N TYR A 13 2.23 -8.68 5.19
CA TYR A 13 2.87 -9.99 5.34
C TYR A 13 2.02 -11.02 6.06
N ARG A 14 1.33 -10.61 7.13
CA ARG A 14 0.39 -11.50 7.83
C ARG A 14 -0.73 -11.94 6.92
N GLY A 15 -1.33 -11.01 6.19
CA GLY A 15 -2.37 -11.31 5.20
C GLY A 15 -1.87 -12.27 4.12
N LEU A 16 -0.66 -12.07 3.58
CA LEU A 16 -0.07 -12.96 2.59
C LEU A 16 0.17 -14.37 3.14
N VAL A 17 0.58 -14.51 4.40
CA VAL A 17 0.75 -15.81 5.07
C VAL A 17 -0.61 -16.46 5.34
N GLU A 18 -1.60 -15.71 5.83
CA GLU A 18 -2.95 -16.22 6.09
C GLU A 18 -3.65 -16.70 4.81
N LEU A 19 -3.40 -16.04 3.68
CA LEU A 19 -3.88 -16.44 2.36
C LEU A 19 -3.09 -17.60 1.75
N GLY A 20 -1.96 -18.00 2.36
CA GLY A 20 -1.08 -19.04 1.84
C GLY A 20 -0.27 -18.61 0.61
N LEU A 21 -0.13 -17.30 0.37
CA LEU A 21 0.71 -16.74 -0.69
C LEU A 21 2.18 -16.69 -0.28
N LEU A 22 2.45 -16.56 1.02
CA LEU A 22 3.78 -16.70 1.62
C LEU A 22 3.73 -17.73 2.74
N SER A 23 4.88 -18.31 3.08
CA SER A 23 5.02 -19.24 4.20
C SER A 23 6.30 -18.95 4.98
N GLY A 24 6.22 -18.98 6.31
CA GLY A 24 7.34 -18.74 7.21
C GLY A 24 7.03 -17.72 8.30
N ASP A 25 8.07 -17.37 9.05
CA ASP A 25 7.99 -16.33 10.07
C ASP A 25 7.92 -14.94 9.43
N VAL A 26 7.00 -14.10 9.93
CA VAL A 26 6.74 -12.77 9.35
C VAL A 26 7.97 -11.85 9.44
N ASP A 27 8.74 -11.92 10.52
CA ASP A 27 9.92 -11.07 10.68
C ASP A 27 11.04 -11.50 9.71
N GLU A 28 11.22 -12.81 9.48
CA GLU A 28 12.15 -13.34 8.47
C GLU A 28 11.72 -12.96 7.05
N LEU A 29 10.42 -13.02 6.74
CA LEU A 29 9.87 -12.60 5.45
C LEU A 29 10.10 -11.11 5.20
N ILE A 30 9.95 -10.27 6.23
CA ILE A 30 10.23 -8.84 6.15
C ILE A 30 11.72 -8.58 5.87
N GLU A 31 12.60 -9.29 6.58
CA GLU A 31 14.05 -9.13 6.42
C GLU A 31 14.55 -9.58 5.04
N SER A 32 13.98 -10.65 4.52
CA SER A 32 14.31 -11.16 3.18
C SER A 32 13.68 -10.37 2.03
N GLY A 33 12.68 -9.52 2.32
CA GLY A 33 11.94 -8.80 1.30
C GLY A 33 11.04 -9.68 0.43
N ALA A 34 10.59 -10.81 0.92
CA ALA A 34 9.79 -11.79 0.19
C ALA A 34 8.46 -11.25 -0.37
N TYR A 35 7.99 -10.11 0.15
CA TYR A 35 6.77 -9.46 -0.34
C TYR A 35 6.92 -8.86 -1.75
N THR A 36 8.14 -8.63 -2.22
CA THR A 36 8.38 -7.93 -3.49
C THR A 36 7.79 -8.67 -4.69
N ASP A 37 7.55 -9.96 -4.57
CA ASP A 37 6.87 -10.77 -5.59
C ASP A 37 5.38 -10.43 -5.72
N PHE A 38 4.79 -9.79 -4.67
CA PHE A 38 3.39 -9.43 -4.61
C PHE A 38 3.14 -7.92 -4.53
N TYR A 39 4.17 -7.15 -4.20
CA TYR A 39 4.10 -5.72 -3.99
C TYR A 39 5.40 -5.04 -4.45
N MET A 40 5.41 -4.57 -5.69
CA MET A 40 6.62 -4.10 -6.36
C MET A 40 6.78 -2.58 -6.40
N HIS A 41 5.83 -1.81 -5.88
CA HIS A 41 5.89 -0.35 -5.88
C HIS A 41 5.94 0.22 -4.46
N ARG A 42 6.08 1.53 -4.35
CA ARG A 42 6.05 2.23 -3.06
C ARG A 42 4.62 2.36 -2.57
N ALA A 43 4.46 2.53 -1.25
CA ALA A 43 3.15 2.71 -0.62
C ALA A 43 2.52 4.09 -0.86
N GLY A 44 3.20 4.99 -1.57
CA GLY A 44 2.68 6.32 -1.88
C GLY A 44 3.71 7.21 -2.57
N HIS A 45 3.22 8.33 -3.09
CA HIS A 45 4.01 9.37 -3.75
C HIS A 45 3.46 10.76 -3.42
N TRP A 46 4.27 11.80 -3.68
CA TRP A 46 3.79 13.17 -3.57
C TRP A 46 2.67 13.44 -4.59
N LEU A 47 1.66 14.15 -4.13
CA LEU A 47 0.54 14.63 -4.92
C LEU A 47 0.55 16.16 -4.89
N GLY A 48 0.49 16.82 -6.05
CA GLY A 48 0.54 18.27 -6.16
C GLY A 48 -0.04 18.76 -7.48
N LEU A 49 0.71 19.58 -8.21
CA LEU A 49 0.30 20.01 -9.55
C LEU A 49 0.24 18.86 -10.54
N ASP A 50 1.12 17.90 -10.35
CA ASP A 50 1.11 16.63 -11.07
C ASP A 50 0.65 15.50 -10.14
N VAL A 51 0.03 14.44 -10.70
CA VAL A 51 -0.39 13.25 -9.95
C VAL A 51 0.82 12.59 -9.28
N HIS A 52 1.90 12.39 -10.05
CA HIS A 52 3.20 11.99 -9.54
C HIS A 52 4.08 13.23 -9.43
N ASP A 53 3.87 14.01 -8.38
CA ASP A 53 4.55 15.28 -8.25
C ASP A 53 6.01 15.11 -7.82
N VAL A 54 6.81 16.11 -8.17
CA VAL A 54 8.21 16.17 -7.79
C VAL A 54 8.36 16.49 -6.32
N GLY A 55 9.39 15.93 -5.69
CA GLY A 55 9.69 16.23 -4.30
C GLY A 55 10.81 15.36 -3.75
N GLU A 56 11.41 15.83 -2.69
CA GLU A 56 12.45 15.09 -1.99
C GLU A 56 11.84 14.17 -0.95
N TYR A 57 12.03 12.86 -1.11
CA TYR A 57 11.67 11.84 -0.12
C TYR A 57 12.73 11.69 0.98
N ARG A 58 13.95 12.17 0.71
CA ARG A 58 15.08 12.09 1.63
C ARG A 58 15.81 13.42 1.69
N ILE A 59 16.23 13.79 2.90
CA ILE A 59 17.10 14.93 3.18
C ILE A 59 18.36 14.37 3.85
N ASP A 60 19.53 14.67 3.32
CA ASP A 60 20.83 14.17 3.81
C ASP A 60 20.86 12.62 3.98
N GLY A 61 20.24 11.90 3.01
CA GLY A 61 20.19 10.44 3.00
C GLY A 61 19.18 9.81 3.96
N LYS A 62 18.49 10.59 4.80
CA LYS A 62 17.45 10.15 5.73
C LYS A 62 16.06 10.40 5.16
N TRP A 63 15.10 9.55 5.50
CA TRP A 63 13.71 9.78 5.14
C TRP A 63 13.22 11.11 5.72
N ARG A 64 12.64 11.93 4.85
CA ARG A 64 12.06 13.22 5.23
C ARG A 64 10.88 12.99 6.19
N PRO A 65 10.83 13.71 7.33
CA PRO A 65 9.61 13.75 8.14
C PRO A 65 8.45 14.35 7.34
N LEU A 66 7.26 13.82 7.56
CA LEU A 66 6.06 14.44 7.03
C LEU A 66 5.71 15.69 7.85
N GLU A 67 5.36 16.76 7.17
CA GLU A 67 5.03 18.07 7.75
C GLU A 67 3.61 18.46 7.36
N PRO A 68 2.89 19.22 8.19
CA PRO A 68 1.56 19.71 7.87
C PRO A 68 1.52 20.46 6.53
N GLY A 69 0.49 20.17 5.74
CA GLY A 69 0.31 20.71 4.39
C GLY A 69 0.90 19.86 3.28
N MET A 70 1.67 18.82 3.58
CA MET A 70 2.12 17.86 2.57
C MET A 70 0.97 17.00 2.11
N ALA A 71 0.81 16.85 0.78
CA ALA A 71 -0.16 15.97 0.15
C ALA A 71 0.55 14.78 -0.48
N LEU A 72 0.01 13.58 -0.26
CA LEU A 72 0.56 12.34 -0.81
C LEU A 72 -0.52 11.27 -0.95
N THR A 73 -0.25 10.26 -1.76
CA THR A 73 -1.09 9.05 -1.82
C THR A 73 -0.68 8.05 -0.76
N ILE A 74 -1.63 7.21 -0.34
CA ILE A 74 -1.38 5.98 0.42
C ILE A 74 -2.08 4.86 -0.35
N GLU A 75 -1.32 3.99 -0.99
CA GLU A 75 -1.79 3.08 -2.03
C GLU A 75 -1.23 1.65 -1.89
N PRO A 76 -1.44 0.99 -0.74
CA PRO A 76 -1.06 -0.41 -0.62
C PRO A 76 -1.77 -1.26 -1.68
N GLY A 77 -1.07 -2.28 -2.17
CA GLY A 77 -1.63 -3.18 -3.17
C GLY A 77 -0.98 -4.55 -3.14
N ILE A 78 -1.72 -5.57 -3.56
CA ILE A 78 -1.22 -6.93 -3.73
C ILE A 78 -1.51 -7.35 -5.16
N TYR A 79 -0.51 -7.90 -5.83
CA TYR A 79 -0.57 -8.30 -7.22
C TYR A 79 0.04 -9.69 -7.38
N VAL A 80 -0.74 -10.62 -7.89
CA VAL A 80 -0.28 -11.98 -8.16
C VAL A 80 -0.10 -12.13 -9.67
N ALA A 81 1.15 -12.22 -10.11
CA ALA A 81 1.44 -12.37 -11.53
C ALA A 81 0.80 -13.65 -12.08
N ILE A 82 0.30 -13.58 -13.32
CA ILE A 82 -0.42 -14.69 -13.96
C ILE A 82 0.48 -15.92 -14.16
N ASP A 83 1.77 -15.69 -14.30
CA ASP A 83 2.81 -16.70 -14.50
C ASP A 83 3.53 -17.11 -13.20
N ASN A 84 3.08 -16.63 -12.04
CA ASN A 84 3.62 -17.05 -10.76
C ASN A 84 3.21 -18.49 -10.44
N MET A 85 4.11 -19.44 -10.70
CA MET A 85 3.88 -20.87 -10.47
C MET A 85 4.08 -21.29 -9.00
N ASN A 86 4.53 -20.38 -8.13
CA ASN A 86 4.76 -20.66 -6.71
C ASN A 86 3.50 -20.52 -5.84
N VAL A 87 2.39 -20.06 -6.46
CA VAL A 87 1.10 -19.87 -5.78
C VAL A 87 0.02 -20.70 -6.44
N ASP A 88 -1.07 -20.94 -5.68
CA ASP A 88 -2.25 -21.63 -6.21
C ASP A 88 -2.82 -20.87 -7.42
N GLU A 89 -3.24 -21.62 -8.44
CA GLU A 89 -3.79 -21.06 -9.69
C GLU A 89 -4.96 -20.08 -9.46
N LYS A 90 -5.77 -20.32 -8.44
CA LYS A 90 -6.91 -19.45 -8.09
C LYS A 90 -6.54 -18.01 -7.79
N TRP A 91 -5.27 -17.74 -7.41
CA TRP A 91 -4.79 -16.41 -7.09
C TRP A 91 -4.14 -15.68 -8.28
N ARG A 92 -3.74 -16.41 -9.32
CA ARG A 92 -2.97 -15.86 -10.44
C ARG A 92 -3.78 -14.85 -11.25
N GLY A 93 -3.14 -13.73 -11.57
CA GLY A 93 -3.76 -12.63 -12.31
C GLY A 93 -4.65 -11.72 -11.48
N ILE A 94 -4.74 -11.94 -10.16
CA ILE A 94 -5.49 -11.06 -9.25
C ILE A 94 -4.58 -9.92 -8.79
N GLY A 95 -5.09 -8.69 -8.90
CA GLY A 95 -4.45 -7.49 -8.35
C GLY A 95 -5.48 -6.61 -7.67
N VAL A 96 -5.17 -6.14 -6.47
CA VAL A 96 -6.00 -5.21 -5.71
C VAL A 96 -5.13 -4.09 -5.18
N ARG A 97 -5.56 -2.84 -5.39
CA ARG A 97 -5.00 -1.64 -4.77
C ARG A 97 -6.12 -0.88 -4.10
N ILE A 98 -5.87 -0.41 -2.90
CA ILE A 98 -6.75 0.55 -2.21
C ILE A 98 -5.92 1.82 -2.03
N GLU A 99 -6.41 2.94 -2.56
CA GLU A 99 -5.66 4.18 -2.61
C GLU A 99 -6.45 5.30 -1.98
N ASP A 100 -5.81 6.05 -1.11
CA ASP A 100 -6.29 7.29 -0.53
C ASP A 100 -5.33 8.44 -0.79
N ASP A 101 -5.91 9.61 -1.10
CA ASP A 101 -5.21 10.88 -1.11
C ASP A 101 -5.31 11.49 0.29
N VAL A 102 -4.19 11.89 0.85
CA VAL A 102 -4.14 12.45 2.20
C VAL A 102 -3.37 13.76 2.25
N VAL A 103 -3.80 14.65 3.13
CA VAL A 103 -3.07 15.85 3.52
C VAL A 103 -2.63 15.70 4.97
N VAL A 104 -1.36 15.90 5.22
CA VAL A 104 -0.78 15.87 6.58
C VAL A 104 -1.28 17.07 7.36
N THR A 105 -1.71 16.85 8.61
CA THR A 105 -2.14 17.88 9.55
C THR A 105 -1.22 17.90 10.78
N GLU A 106 -1.42 18.88 11.68
CA GLU A 106 -0.66 18.97 12.95
C GLU A 106 -0.81 17.72 13.85
N SER A 107 -1.93 17.01 13.75
CA SER A 107 -2.26 15.89 14.63
C SER A 107 -2.42 14.53 13.92
N GLY A 108 -2.27 14.49 12.60
CA GLY A 108 -2.46 13.26 11.82
C GLY A 108 -2.57 13.55 10.33
N CYS A 109 -3.67 13.15 9.70
CA CYS A 109 -3.94 13.47 8.30
C CYS A 109 -5.44 13.60 8.05
N ASP A 110 -5.79 14.39 7.03
CA ASP A 110 -7.11 14.42 6.45
C ASP A 110 -7.12 13.54 5.19
N VAL A 111 -8.09 12.63 5.11
CA VAL A 111 -8.28 11.75 3.97
C VAL A 111 -9.23 12.41 2.99
N LEU A 112 -8.70 12.91 1.87
CA LEU A 112 -9.47 13.64 0.86
C LEU A 112 -10.47 12.73 0.13
N THR A 113 -10.12 11.46 -0.01
CA THR A 113 -10.92 10.42 -0.69
C THR A 113 -11.78 9.60 0.27
N ALA A 114 -12.04 10.09 1.50
CA ALA A 114 -12.82 9.38 2.52
C ALA A 114 -14.23 8.98 2.04
N GLY A 115 -14.82 9.74 1.11
CA GLY A 115 -16.14 9.45 0.54
C GLY A 115 -16.16 8.37 -0.55
N VAL A 116 -15.02 7.86 -0.97
CA VAL A 116 -14.93 6.80 -1.99
C VAL A 116 -15.10 5.44 -1.31
N PRO A 117 -16.06 4.61 -1.76
CA PRO A 117 -16.26 3.26 -1.24
C PRO A 117 -15.03 2.37 -1.44
N LYS A 118 -14.66 1.61 -0.42
CA LYS A 118 -13.49 0.72 -0.44
C LYS A 118 -13.82 -0.71 -0.02
N LEU A 119 -14.92 -0.89 0.70
CA LEU A 119 -15.36 -2.22 1.12
C LEU A 119 -15.96 -2.97 -0.07
N ALA A 120 -15.69 -4.26 -0.17
CA ALA A 120 -16.16 -5.10 -1.28
C ALA A 120 -17.69 -5.00 -1.44
N ASP A 121 -18.44 -5.11 -0.34
CA ASP A 121 -19.90 -5.04 -0.36
C ASP A 121 -20.43 -3.69 -0.88
N GLU A 122 -19.75 -2.59 -0.55
CA GLU A 122 -20.13 -1.25 -1.03
C GLU A 122 -19.87 -1.09 -2.53
N ILE A 123 -18.74 -1.62 -3.01
CA ILE A 123 -18.38 -1.61 -4.43
C ILE A 123 -19.34 -2.48 -5.22
N GLU A 124 -19.64 -3.70 -4.74
CA GLU A 124 -20.60 -4.61 -5.37
C GLU A 124 -21.99 -4.00 -5.44
N ALA A 125 -22.46 -3.33 -4.38
CA ALA A 125 -23.74 -2.64 -4.36
C ALA A 125 -23.81 -1.52 -5.40
N LEU A 126 -22.74 -0.72 -5.55
CA LEU A 126 -22.65 0.33 -6.56
C LEU A 126 -22.66 -0.24 -7.97
N MET A 127 -21.92 -1.29 -8.23
CA MET A 127 -21.87 -1.94 -9.55
C MET A 127 -23.22 -2.59 -9.92
N ALA A 128 -23.95 -3.09 -8.93
CA ALA A 128 -25.29 -3.67 -9.17
C ALA A 128 -26.36 -2.61 -9.43
N ALA A 129 -26.13 -1.35 -9.02
CA ALA A 129 -27.07 -0.24 -9.22
C ALA A 129 -26.84 0.56 -10.53
N ALA A 130 -25.74 0.28 -11.24
CA ALA A 130 -25.37 0.93 -12.50
C ALA A 130 -25.92 0.18 -13.71
#